data_5b39ad123b7b4fef49c4268d37a5efc4
#
_entry.id   5b39ad123b7b4fef49c4268d37a5efc4
#
_cell.length_a   1.000
_cell.length_b   1.000
_cell.length_c   1.000
_cell.angle_alpha   90.00
_cell.angle_beta   90.00
_cell.angle_gamma   90.00
#
_symmetry.space_group_name_H-M   'P 1'
#
loop_
_entity.id
_entity.type
_entity.pdbx_description
1 polymer ?
#
loop_
_entity_poly.entity_id
_entity_poly.type
_entity_poly.pdbx_seq_one_letter_code
_entity_poly.pdbx_strand_id
1 'polypeptide(L)'
;TCALPILYWLESTPDTLGKFPFPFRLLVGYLLEENKITVKWRVENLGAMDMYFQIGAHPAFYFPKFDAATKDRGFFVFDRKSDLEYIMPIEKGCVSPERHVLKLNKEGLMPIDIHTFDCDTYIFDNKQLKKITLLDKKKKPHISLEFNSPLVALWSPTKTHPDCPFVCIEPWYGRCDSVGYSGELKDREWIQKLEPKETFDVEYKIIIE
;
A
#
# COMPACT_ATOMS: atom_id res chain seq x y z
N THR A 1 19.66 12.58 -15.13
CA THR A 1 20.16 11.31 -15.71
C THR A 1 19.13 10.22 -15.43
N CYS A 2 18.55 9.64 -16.50
CA CYS A 2 17.70 8.48 -16.41
C CYS A 2 18.60 7.24 -16.25
N ALA A 3 18.40 6.46 -15.18
CA ALA A 3 19.07 5.17 -15.05
C ALA A 3 18.32 4.12 -15.90
N LEU A 4 19.05 3.11 -16.37
CA LEU A 4 18.41 1.97 -17.04
C LEU A 4 17.42 1.30 -16.07
N PRO A 5 16.23 0.90 -16.52
CA PRO A 5 15.28 0.23 -15.66
C PRO A 5 15.82 -1.12 -15.19
N ILE A 6 15.61 -1.44 -13.93
CA ILE A 6 15.86 -2.77 -13.38
C ILE A 6 14.53 -3.53 -13.48
N LEU A 7 14.58 -4.73 -14.06
CA LEU A 7 13.41 -5.58 -14.23
C LEU A 7 13.66 -6.95 -13.61
N TYR A 8 12.77 -7.35 -12.72
CA TYR A 8 12.67 -8.70 -12.18
C TYR A 8 11.43 -9.37 -12.76
N TRP A 9 11.50 -10.68 -12.95
CA TRP A 9 10.36 -11.47 -13.36
C TRP A 9 10.30 -12.81 -12.65
N LEU A 10 9.09 -13.31 -12.47
CA LEU A 10 8.78 -14.61 -11.88
C LEU A 10 7.67 -15.25 -12.71
N GLU A 11 7.83 -16.50 -13.08
CA GLU A 11 6.77 -17.33 -13.66
C GLU A 11 6.31 -18.41 -12.69
N SER A 12 5.07 -18.84 -12.85
CA SER A 12 4.54 -19.99 -12.13
C SER A 12 5.36 -21.24 -12.39
N THR A 13 5.61 -22.00 -11.33
CA THR A 13 6.28 -23.30 -11.34
C THR A 13 5.33 -24.37 -10.84
N PRO A 14 5.63 -25.68 -10.97
CA PRO A 14 4.83 -26.72 -10.36
C PRO A 14 4.55 -26.50 -8.86
N ASP A 15 5.55 -26.01 -8.11
CA ASP A 15 5.39 -25.75 -6.68
C ASP A 15 4.44 -24.57 -6.41
N THR A 16 4.53 -23.48 -7.18
CA THR A 16 3.62 -22.34 -7.03
C THR A 16 2.21 -22.68 -7.47
N LEU A 17 2.04 -23.49 -8.52
CA LEU A 17 0.73 -23.93 -9.00
C LEU A 17 -0.01 -24.79 -7.98
N GLY A 18 0.71 -25.51 -7.11
CA GLY A 18 0.11 -26.25 -5.99
C GLY A 18 -0.53 -25.37 -4.92
N LYS A 19 -0.14 -24.09 -4.84
CA LYS A 19 -0.64 -23.10 -3.85
C LYS A 19 -1.54 -22.05 -4.50
N PHE A 20 -1.22 -21.65 -5.71
CA PHE A 20 -1.93 -20.66 -6.51
C PHE A 20 -2.13 -21.25 -7.92
N PRO A 21 -3.30 -21.86 -8.21
CA PRO A 21 -3.49 -22.75 -9.36
C PRO A 21 -3.71 -22.01 -10.68
N PHE A 22 -3.05 -20.89 -10.88
CA PHE A 22 -3.13 -20.11 -12.11
C PHE A 22 -1.73 -19.95 -12.72
N PRO A 23 -1.53 -20.34 -14.00
CA PRO A 23 -0.30 -20.02 -14.71
C PRO A 23 -0.16 -18.50 -14.91
N PHE A 24 0.92 -17.93 -14.40
CA PHE A 24 1.15 -16.48 -14.45
C PHE A 24 2.60 -16.12 -14.72
N ARG A 25 2.81 -14.88 -15.17
CA ARG A 25 4.09 -14.17 -15.08
C ARG A 25 3.88 -12.85 -14.34
N LEU A 26 4.74 -12.58 -13.36
CA LEU A 26 4.84 -11.30 -12.67
C LEU A 26 6.14 -10.61 -13.08
N LEU A 27 6.05 -9.37 -13.52
CA LEU A 27 7.19 -8.49 -13.74
C LEU A 27 7.14 -7.33 -12.75
N VAL A 28 8.30 -7.04 -12.13
CA VAL A 28 8.48 -5.89 -11.23
C VAL A 28 9.62 -5.06 -11.78
N GLY A 29 9.31 -3.84 -12.19
CA GLY A 29 10.27 -2.90 -12.77
C GLY A 29 10.51 -1.70 -11.87
N TYR A 30 11.76 -1.20 -11.85
CA TYR A 30 12.16 0.02 -11.16
C TYR A 30 12.83 0.95 -12.14
N LEU A 31 12.36 2.19 -12.20
CA LEU A 31 12.94 3.24 -13.02
C LEU A 31 13.28 4.44 -12.12
N LEU A 32 14.55 4.84 -12.10
CA LEU A 32 15.02 6.02 -11.39
C LEU A 32 15.17 7.20 -12.35
N GLU A 33 14.46 8.28 -12.07
CA GLU A 33 14.52 9.54 -12.82
C GLU A 33 14.65 10.70 -11.83
N GLU A 34 15.82 11.32 -11.80
CA GLU A 34 16.12 12.42 -10.87
C GLU A 34 15.87 12.02 -9.40
N ASN A 35 14.84 12.61 -8.76
CA ASN A 35 14.43 12.34 -7.40
C ASN A 35 13.24 11.38 -7.28
N LYS A 36 12.90 10.67 -8.36
CA LYS A 36 11.70 9.84 -8.46
C LYS A 36 12.05 8.39 -8.82
N ILE A 37 11.51 7.45 -8.06
CA ILE A 37 11.53 6.02 -8.36
C ILE A 37 10.11 5.62 -8.80
N THR A 38 9.95 5.18 -10.05
CA THR A 38 8.73 4.56 -10.53
C THR A 38 8.83 3.05 -10.35
N VAL A 39 7.91 2.46 -9.62
CA VAL A 39 7.77 1.01 -9.45
C VAL A 39 6.61 0.55 -10.32
N LYS A 40 6.88 -0.40 -11.22
CA LYS A 40 5.91 -0.93 -12.19
C LYS A 40 5.65 -2.40 -11.93
N TRP A 41 4.38 -2.79 -12.00
CA TRP A 41 3.98 -4.19 -11.98
C TRP A 41 3.23 -4.54 -13.25
N ARG A 42 3.59 -5.68 -13.82
CA ARG A 42 2.81 -6.35 -14.85
C ARG A 42 2.53 -7.76 -14.39
N VAL A 43 1.25 -8.14 -14.38
CA VAL A 43 0.78 -9.50 -14.13
C VAL A 43 0.15 -10.00 -15.42
N GLU A 44 0.62 -11.14 -15.91
CA GLU A 44 0.13 -11.78 -17.14
C GLU A 44 -0.55 -13.09 -16.79
N ASN A 45 -1.77 -13.30 -17.27
CA ASN A 45 -2.44 -14.60 -17.20
C ASN A 45 -1.93 -15.48 -18.35
N LEU A 46 -1.09 -16.46 -18.06
CA LEU A 46 -0.58 -17.42 -19.05
C LEU A 46 -1.48 -18.64 -19.23
N GLY A 47 -2.53 -18.77 -18.40
CA GLY A 47 -3.46 -19.87 -18.41
C GLY A 47 -4.53 -19.80 -19.52
N ALA A 48 -5.42 -20.79 -19.50
CA ALA A 48 -6.56 -20.90 -20.40
C ALA A 48 -7.90 -20.55 -19.70
N MET A 49 -7.85 -20.17 -18.41
CA MET A 49 -9.01 -19.80 -17.60
C MET A 49 -8.80 -18.43 -16.98
N ASP A 50 -9.89 -17.83 -16.51
CA ASP A 50 -9.83 -16.61 -15.70
C ASP A 50 -8.92 -16.79 -14.49
N MET A 51 -8.05 -15.83 -14.26
CA MET A 51 -7.15 -15.77 -13.11
C MET A 51 -7.62 -14.70 -12.14
N TYR A 52 -7.65 -15.05 -10.87
CA TYR A 52 -8.02 -14.13 -9.78
C TYR A 52 -6.83 -13.93 -8.86
N PHE A 53 -6.50 -12.66 -8.54
CA PHE A 53 -5.33 -12.35 -7.72
C PHE A 53 -5.51 -11.02 -6.99
N GLN A 54 -4.64 -10.80 -6.03
CA GLN A 54 -4.44 -9.50 -5.38
C GLN A 54 -2.95 -9.17 -5.40
N ILE A 55 -2.61 -7.90 -5.48
CA ILE A 55 -1.23 -7.43 -5.44
C ILE A 55 -1.16 -6.10 -4.70
N GLY A 56 -0.09 -5.89 -3.93
CA GLY A 56 0.15 -4.65 -3.21
C GLY A 56 1.63 -4.48 -2.88
N ALA A 57 2.05 -3.24 -2.64
CA ALA A 57 3.36 -2.94 -2.12
C ALA A 57 3.32 -2.72 -0.61
N HIS A 58 4.48 -2.89 0.02
CA HIS A 58 4.68 -2.62 1.45
C HIS A 58 5.99 -1.82 1.66
N PRO A 59 6.17 -0.67 0.97
CA PRO A 59 7.37 0.12 1.12
C PRO A 59 7.40 0.80 2.49
N ALA A 60 8.55 0.73 3.16
CA ALA A 60 8.80 1.35 4.44
C ALA A 60 9.73 2.55 4.27
N PHE A 61 9.40 3.65 4.94
CA PHE A 61 10.12 4.91 4.87
C PHE A 61 10.58 5.31 6.26
N TYR A 62 11.85 5.67 6.41
CA TYR A 62 12.36 6.22 7.64
C TYR A 62 11.64 7.52 8.00
N PHE A 63 11.30 7.67 9.29
CA PHE A 63 10.85 8.96 9.79
C PHE A 63 11.98 9.99 9.66
N PRO A 64 11.72 11.16 9.05
CA PRO A 64 12.75 12.16 8.88
C PRO A 64 13.24 12.66 10.24
N LYS A 65 14.56 12.67 10.45
CA LYS A 65 15.20 13.05 11.71
C LYS A 65 14.67 12.25 12.91
N PHE A 66 14.54 10.95 12.71
CA PHE A 66 14.08 10.04 13.77
C PHE A 66 14.89 10.20 15.06
N ASP A 67 14.18 10.22 16.16
CA ASP A 67 14.73 10.23 17.51
C ASP A 67 13.84 9.36 18.41
N ALA A 68 14.39 8.23 18.85
CA ALA A 68 13.67 7.25 19.67
C ALA A 68 13.21 7.82 21.04
N ALA A 69 13.89 8.85 21.55
CA ALA A 69 13.52 9.49 22.82
C ALA A 69 12.25 10.34 22.74
N THR A 70 11.78 10.67 21.54
CA THR A 70 10.57 11.47 21.35
C THR A 70 9.39 10.61 20.92
N LYS A 71 8.17 11.01 21.30
CA LYS A 71 6.96 10.33 20.86
C LYS A 71 6.53 10.74 19.46
N ASP A 72 6.71 12.01 19.11
CA ASP A 72 6.30 12.55 17.82
C ASP A 72 7.16 12.00 16.67
N ARG A 73 6.50 11.68 15.56
CA ARG A 73 7.13 11.13 14.35
C ARG A 73 7.03 12.04 13.13
N GLY A 74 6.19 13.08 13.17
CA GLY A 74 5.92 13.99 12.05
C GLY A 74 4.46 13.96 11.64
N PHE A 75 4.20 14.07 10.35
CA PHE A 75 2.83 14.13 9.83
C PHE A 75 2.71 13.39 8.50
N PHE A 76 1.51 12.88 8.23
CA PHE A 76 1.07 12.69 6.85
C PHE A 76 0.32 13.92 6.38
N VAL A 77 0.50 14.28 5.12
CA VAL A 77 -0.39 15.18 4.39
C VAL A 77 -0.97 14.45 3.19
N PHE A 78 -2.27 14.62 3.00
CA PHE A 78 -3.04 13.99 1.93
C PHE A 78 -3.35 14.97 0.81
N ASP A 79 -3.56 14.47 -0.39
CA ASP A 79 -3.94 15.26 -1.57
C ASP A 79 -5.41 15.74 -1.53
N ARG A 80 -6.04 15.66 -0.36
CA ARG A 80 -7.36 16.22 -0.07
C ARG A 80 -7.43 16.80 1.33
N LYS A 81 -8.41 17.69 1.56
CA LYS A 81 -8.63 18.37 2.86
C LYS A 81 -9.95 17.98 3.52
N SER A 82 -10.79 17.21 2.83
CA SER A 82 -12.02 16.65 3.41
C SER A 82 -11.70 15.39 4.21
N ASP A 83 -12.56 15.08 5.17
CA ASP A 83 -12.44 13.87 5.98
C ASP A 83 -12.28 12.62 5.11
N LEU A 84 -11.55 11.64 5.65
CA LEU A 84 -11.26 10.36 5.02
C LEU A 84 -11.97 9.23 5.77
N GLU A 85 -12.62 8.34 5.05
CA GLU A 85 -13.13 7.10 5.62
C GLU A 85 -12.05 6.02 5.57
N TYR A 86 -11.96 5.20 6.61
CA TYR A 86 -11.04 4.08 6.67
C TYR A 86 -11.66 2.89 7.38
N ILE A 87 -11.08 1.72 7.13
CA ILE A 87 -11.35 0.46 7.82
C ILE A 87 -10.06 -0.04 8.47
N MET A 88 -10.18 -0.93 9.44
CA MET A 88 -9.03 -1.49 10.17
C MET A 88 -9.12 -3.01 10.26
N PRO A 89 -7.99 -3.73 10.26
CA PRO A 89 -7.93 -5.11 10.70
C PRO A 89 -8.26 -5.18 12.19
N ILE A 90 -9.10 -6.15 12.59
CA ILE A 90 -9.49 -6.33 13.99
C ILE A 90 -9.22 -7.73 14.52
N GLU A 91 -9.28 -8.74 13.66
CA GLU A 91 -9.12 -10.15 14.08
C GLU A 91 -8.32 -10.92 13.02
N LYS A 92 -7.19 -11.54 13.41
CA LYS A 92 -6.37 -12.45 12.56
C LYS A 92 -6.09 -11.92 11.15
N GLY A 93 -5.91 -10.61 11.01
CA GLY A 93 -5.70 -9.98 9.71
C GLY A 93 -6.96 -9.82 8.86
N CYS A 94 -8.14 -9.97 9.43
CA CYS A 94 -9.41 -9.67 8.78
C CYS A 94 -9.90 -8.26 9.14
N VAL A 95 -10.50 -7.56 8.17
CA VAL A 95 -11.04 -6.22 8.41
C VAL A 95 -12.44 -6.27 9.06
N SER A 96 -12.71 -5.27 9.90
CA SER A 96 -14.06 -4.99 10.37
C SER A 96 -14.91 -4.43 9.23
N PRO A 97 -16.22 -4.75 9.19
CA PRO A 97 -17.17 -4.04 8.34
C PRO A 97 -17.43 -2.61 8.82
N GLU A 98 -17.03 -2.27 10.05
CA GLU A 98 -17.18 -0.93 10.62
C GLU A 98 -16.26 0.07 9.91
N ARG A 99 -16.83 1.21 9.51
CA ARG A 99 -16.09 2.31 8.90
C ARG A 99 -15.87 3.42 9.92
N HIS A 100 -14.67 3.96 9.89
CA HIS A 100 -14.25 5.06 10.74
C HIS A 100 -14.00 6.32 9.89
N VAL A 101 -13.97 7.47 10.55
CA VAL A 101 -13.71 8.75 9.88
C VAL A 101 -12.48 9.41 10.49
N LEU A 102 -11.45 9.60 9.69
CA LEU A 102 -10.29 10.43 10.00
C LEU A 102 -10.64 11.88 9.67
N LYS A 103 -10.80 12.69 10.70
CA LYS A 103 -11.02 14.13 10.54
C LYS A 103 -9.72 14.84 10.27
N LEU A 104 -9.63 15.49 9.12
CA LEU A 104 -8.48 16.28 8.74
C LEU A 104 -8.64 17.74 9.18
N ASN A 105 -7.52 18.36 9.54
CA ASN A 105 -7.49 19.80 9.75
C ASN A 105 -7.51 20.56 8.40
N LYS A 106 -7.55 21.90 8.46
CA LYS A 106 -7.57 22.76 7.26
C LYS A 106 -6.36 22.59 6.34
N GLU A 107 -5.27 22.04 6.85
CA GLU A 107 -4.04 21.75 6.09
C GLU A 107 -4.05 20.34 5.46
N GLY A 108 -5.02 19.48 5.81
CA GLY A 108 -5.06 18.09 5.36
C GLY A 108 -4.05 17.21 6.08
N LEU A 109 -3.69 17.54 7.33
CA LEU A 109 -2.66 16.84 8.10
C LEU A 109 -3.24 15.81 9.06
N MET A 110 -2.56 14.67 9.14
CA MET A 110 -2.67 13.66 10.18
C MET A 110 -1.36 13.62 10.98
N PRO A 111 -1.34 13.98 12.27
CA PRO A 111 -0.14 13.83 13.10
C PRO A 111 0.20 12.35 13.29
N ILE A 112 1.50 12.07 13.37
CA ILE A 112 2.01 10.72 13.61
C ILE A 112 2.80 10.72 14.91
N ASP A 113 2.46 9.81 15.81
CA ASP A 113 3.20 9.53 17.03
C ASP A 113 3.32 8.02 17.27
N ILE A 114 3.91 7.63 18.40
CA ILE A 114 4.08 6.20 18.75
C ILE A 114 2.75 5.47 19.00
N HIS A 115 1.63 6.17 19.17
CA HIS A 115 0.30 5.62 19.44
C HIS A 115 -0.61 5.64 18.21
N THR A 116 -0.17 6.27 17.12
CA THR A 116 -0.98 6.40 15.90
C THR A 116 -1.49 5.04 15.40
N PHE A 117 -0.69 3.99 15.53
CA PHE A 117 -1.01 2.65 15.02
C PHE A 117 -1.36 1.65 16.14
N ASP A 118 -1.81 2.11 17.31
CA ASP A 118 -2.22 1.23 18.42
C ASP A 118 -3.41 0.33 18.05
N CYS A 119 -4.26 0.78 17.14
CA CYS A 119 -5.39 0.01 16.59
C CYS A 119 -5.05 -0.72 15.27
N ASP A 120 -3.76 -0.87 14.91
CA ASP A 120 -3.28 -1.48 13.67
C ASP A 120 -3.33 -0.52 12.46
N THR A 121 -3.55 -1.03 11.28
CA THR A 121 -3.42 -0.40 9.96
C THR A 121 -4.63 0.46 9.62
N TYR A 122 -4.40 1.68 9.15
CA TYR A 122 -5.44 2.48 8.50
C TYR A 122 -5.54 2.08 7.04
N ILE A 123 -6.68 1.56 6.59
CA ILE A 123 -6.91 1.18 5.20
C ILE A 123 -7.93 2.15 4.59
N PHE A 124 -7.47 2.99 3.69
CA PHE A 124 -8.30 3.90 2.90
C PHE A 124 -8.64 3.25 1.57
N ASP A 125 -9.89 2.96 1.32
CA ASP A 125 -10.40 2.34 0.10
C ASP A 125 -11.14 3.36 -0.80
N ASN A 126 -11.80 2.85 -1.88
CA ASN A 126 -12.64 3.64 -2.77
C ASN A 126 -11.89 4.78 -3.51
N LYS A 127 -10.60 4.63 -3.77
CA LYS A 127 -9.78 5.62 -4.50
C LYS A 127 -9.85 7.03 -3.89
N GLN A 128 -9.97 7.12 -2.57
CA GLN A 128 -10.08 8.39 -1.87
C GLN A 128 -8.82 9.26 -2.02
N LEU A 129 -7.66 8.62 -2.20
CA LEU A 129 -6.34 9.25 -2.24
C LEU A 129 -5.56 8.85 -3.49
N LYS A 130 -4.70 9.73 -3.96
CA LYS A 130 -3.74 9.49 -5.06
C LYS A 130 -2.31 9.89 -4.68
N LYS A 131 -2.16 10.67 -3.61
CA LYS A 131 -0.86 11.09 -3.10
C LYS A 131 -0.90 11.20 -1.57
N ILE A 132 0.17 10.69 -0.94
CA ILE A 132 0.44 10.88 0.49
C ILE A 132 1.88 11.34 0.62
N THR A 133 2.11 12.39 1.42
CA THR A 133 3.45 12.89 1.70
C THR A 133 3.76 12.74 3.19
N LEU A 134 4.90 12.14 3.52
CA LEU A 134 5.47 12.11 4.86
C LEU A 134 6.23 13.40 5.11
N LEU A 135 5.88 14.10 6.18
CA LEU A 135 6.51 15.34 6.61
C LEU A 135 7.31 15.13 7.90
N ASP A 136 8.35 15.91 8.08
CA ASP A 136 9.07 15.96 9.36
C ASP A 136 8.24 16.70 10.44
N LYS A 137 8.76 16.73 11.69
CA LYS A 137 8.14 17.42 12.85
C LYS A 137 7.97 18.94 12.64
N LYS A 138 8.66 19.52 11.66
CA LYS A 138 8.55 20.94 11.25
C LYS A 138 7.67 21.14 10.02
N LYS A 139 6.93 20.10 9.61
CA LYS A 139 6.09 20.05 8.43
C LYS A 139 6.86 20.20 7.10
N LYS A 140 8.17 19.91 7.09
CA LYS A 140 8.95 19.89 5.86
C LYS A 140 8.72 18.56 5.13
N PRO A 141 8.39 18.57 3.83
CA PRO A 141 8.25 17.34 3.03
C PRO A 141 9.54 16.52 3.02
N HIS A 142 9.39 15.21 3.01
CA HIS A 142 10.49 14.24 3.01
C HIS A 142 10.34 13.21 1.88
N ILE A 143 9.22 12.48 1.86
CA ILE A 143 8.89 11.49 0.85
C ILE A 143 7.42 11.66 0.45
N SER A 144 7.15 11.63 -0.85
CA SER A 144 5.79 11.49 -1.38
C SER A 144 5.63 10.15 -2.07
N LEU A 145 4.45 9.55 -1.91
CA LEU A 145 4.01 8.40 -2.70
C LEU A 145 2.83 8.81 -3.56
N GLU A 146 2.96 8.65 -4.87
CA GLU A 146 1.87 8.83 -5.85
C GLU A 146 1.44 7.47 -6.40
N PHE A 147 0.14 7.23 -6.46
CA PHE A 147 -0.44 5.95 -6.84
C PHE A 147 -1.82 6.10 -7.45
N ASN A 148 -2.27 5.05 -8.16
CA ASN A 148 -3.64 4.97 -8.68
C ASN A 148 -4.38 3.72 -8.19
N SER A 149 -3.87 3.10 -7.13
CA SER A 149 -4.49 1.94 -6.50
C SER A 149 -5.84 2.29 -5.89
N PRO A 150 -6.80 1.36 -5.86
CA PRO A 150 -8.09 1.59 -5.22
C PRO A 150 -8.01 1.70 -3.69
N LEU A 151 -6.94 1.15 -3.10
CA LEU A 151 -6.69 1.20 -1.68
C LEU A 151 -5.27 1.70 -1.40
N VAL A 152 -5.10 2.33 -0.24
CA VAL A 152 -3.79 2.60 0.35
C VAL A 152 -3.86 2.34 1.84
N ALA A 153 -2.83 1.68 2.39
CA ALA A 153 -2.73 1.43 3.82
C ALA A 153 -1.57 2.22 4.44
N LEU A 154 -1.75 2.62 5.71
CA LEU A 154 -0.73 3.23 6.54
C LEU A 154 -0.50 2.38 7.76
N TRP A 155 0.76 2.04 8.04
CA TRP A 155 1.12 1.18 9.15
C TRP A 155 2.53 1.42 9.67
N SER A 156 2.71 1.19 10.98
CA SER A 156 4.01 1.07 11.63
C SER A 156 3.88 0.17 12.86
N PRO A 157 4.87 -0.64 13.22
CA PRO A 157 4.81 -1.53 14.37
C PRO A 157 5.01 -0.80 15.71
N THR A 158 4.74 0.49 15.80
CA THR A 158 5.01 1.31 16.99
C THR A 158 4.27 0.85 18.24
N LYS A 159 3.14 0.16 18.11
CA LYS A 159 2.43 -0.45 19.24
C LYS A 159 3.32 -1.43 20.04
N THR A 160 4.07 -2.27 19.33
CA THR A 160 4.94 -3.30 19.94
C THR A 160 6.40 -2.88 19.98
N HIS A 161 6.79 -1.95 19.13
CA HIS A 161 8.14 -1.42 18.98
C HIS A 161 8.10 0.12 18.92
N PRO A 162 7.93 0.81 20.07
CA PRO A 162 7.80 2.28 20.10
C PRO A 162 9.01 3.04 19.54
N ASP A 163 10.15 2.37 19.48
CA ASP A 163 11.41 2.84 18.89
C ASP A 163 11.56 2.50 17.41
N CYS A 164 10.50 2.00 16.77
CA CYS A 164 10.51 1.73 15.33
C CYS A 164 10.77 3.01 14.54
N PRO A 165 11.78 3.02 13.63
CA PRO A 165 12.20 4.22 12.92
C PRO A 165 11.48 4.46 11.60
N PHE A 166 10.48 3.66 11.23
CA PHE A 166 9.84 3.73 9.92
C PHE A 166 8.32 3.67 9.97
N VAL A 167 7.71 4.09 8.87
CA VAL A 167 6.29 3.96 8.59
C VAL A 167 6.10 3.46 7.15
N CYS A 168 5.06 2.69 6.92
CA CYS A 168 4.70 2.18 5.61
C CYS A 168 3.57 3.00 4.98
N ILE A 169 3.65 3.23 3.66
CA ILE A 169 2.59 3.79 2.82
C ILE A 169 2.38 2.80 1.69
N GLU A 170 1.29 2.07 1.69
CA GLU A 170 1.14 0.81 1.00
C GLU A 170 0.03 0.87 -0.06
N PRO A 171 0.33 1.10 -1.35
CA PRO A 171 -0.67 1.06 -2.41
C PRO A 171 -1.09 -0.39 -2.71
N TRP A 172 -2.41 -0.66 -2.67
CA TRP A 172 -2.95 -2.01 -2.80
C TRP A 172 -4.02 -2.15 -3.88
N TYR A 173 -3.99 -3.29 -4.56
CA TYR A 173 -5.01 -3.82 -5.47
C TYR A 173 -5.55 -5.13 -4.89
N GLY A 174 -6.22 -5.02 -3.76
CA GLY A 174 -6.74 -6.08 -2.94
C GLY A 174 -6.52 -5.81 -1.46
N ARG A 175 -7.18 -6.56 -0.59
CA ARG A 175 -7.00 -6.50 0.87
C ARG A 175 -7.30 -7.85 1.51
N CYS A 176 -7.01 -7.99 2.81
CA CYS A 176 -7.50 -9.11 3.59
C CYS A 176 -9.04 -9.16 3.62
N ASP A 177 -9.59 -10.32 3.93
CA ASP A 177 -11.02 -10.54 3.96
C ASP A 177 -11.71 -9.77 5.09
N SER A 178 -13.00 -9.59 4.96
CA SER A 178 -13.84 -9.15 6.07
C SER A 178 -14.00 -10.29 7.08
N VAL A 179 -14.17 -9.96 8.37
CA VAL A 179 -14.47 -10.95 9.41
C VAL A 179 -15.69 -11.77 9.01
N GLY A 180 -15.56 -13.09 9.13
CA GLY A 180 -16.63 -14.02 8.80
C GLY A 180 -16.78 -14.33 7.30
N TYR A 181 -15.89 -13.81 6.44
CA TYR A 181 -15.91 -14.17 5.03
C TYR A 181 -15.63 -15.68 4.85
N SER A 182 -16.48 -16.35 4.08
CA SER A 182 -16.37 -17.79 3.76
C SER A 182 -16.57 -18.08 2.27
N GLY A 183 -16.53 -17.05 1.43
CA GLY A 183 -16.70 -17.16 -0.02
C GLY A 183 -15.45 -17.68 -0.74
N GLU A 184 -15.55 -17.79 -2.06
CA GLU A 184 -14.44 -18.21 -2.91
C GLU A 184 -13.48 -17.04 -3.19
N LEU A 185 -12.25 -17.36 -3.65
CA LEU A 185 -11.24 -16.36 -4.02
C LEU A 185 -11.78 -15.31 -5.00
N LYS A 186 -12.54 -15.75 -5.99
CA LYS A 186 -13.10 -14.87 -7.04
C LYS A 186 -14.12 -13.84 -6.53
N ASP A 187 -14.74 -14.11 -5.37
CA ASP A 187 -15.79 -13.29 -4.78
C ASP A 187 -15.27 -12.34 -3.70
N ARG A 188 -13.96 -12.34 -3.45
CA ARG A 188 -13.33 -11.45 -2.48
C ARG A 188 -13.46 -9.99 -2.91
N GLU A 189 -13.62 -9.11 -1.94
CA GLU A 189 -13.60 -7.67 -2.23
C GLU A 189 -12.24 -7.23 -2.77
N TRP A 190 -12.28 -6.35 -3.79
CA TRP A 190 -11.09 -5.80 -4.45
C TRP A 190 -10.22 -6.84 -5.17
N ILE A 191 -10.75 -8.05 -5.42
CA ILE A 191 -10.06 -9.05 -6.24
C ILE A 191 -9.83 -8.52 -7.66
N GLN A 192 -8.67 -8.79 -8.22
CA GLN A 192 -8.39 -8.54 -9.64
C GLN A 192 -8.72 -9.80 -10.44
N LYS A 193 -9.26 -9.62 -11.63
CA LYS A 193 -9.56 -10.67 -12.58
C LYS A 193 -8.82 -10.39 -13.89
N LEU A 194 -8.22 -11.43 -14.48
CA LEU A 194 -7.66 -11.40 -15.83
C LEU A 194 -8.23 -12.57 -16.63
N GLU A 195 -8.80 -12.29 -17.77
CA GLU A 195 -9.15 -13.33 -18.75
C GLU A 195 -7.89 -14.00 -19.32
N PRO A 196 -8.02 -15.14 -20.02
CA PRO A 196 -6.87 -15.78 -20.65
C PRO A 196 -6.07 -14.82 -21.56
N LYS A 197 -4.75 -14.77 -21.37
CA LYS A 197 -3.81 -13.90 -22.10
C LYS A 197 -3.93 -12.41 -21.85
N GLU A 198 -4.77 -11.99 -20.92
CA GLU A 198 -4.79 -10.58 -20.48
C GLU A 198 -3.62 -10.23 -19.57
N THR A 199 -3.36 -8.93 -19.49
CA THR A 199 -2.34 -8.34 -18.63
C THR A 199 -2.93 -7.26 -17.74
N PHE A 200 -2.38 -7.16 -16.54
CA PHE A 200 -2.64 -6.10 -15.58
C PHE A 200 -1.37 -5.27 -15.41
N ASP A 201 -1.42 -3.99 -15.80
CA ASP A 201 -0.29 -3.06 -15.75
C ASP A 201 -0.61 -1.90 -14.82
N VAL A 202 0.20 -1.72 -13.78
CA VAL A 202 0.06 -0.62 -12.83
C VAL A 202 1.42 -0.12 -12.35
N GLU A 203 1.43 1.10 -11.80
CA GLU A 203 2.62 1.70 -11.23
C GLU A 203 2.29 2.56 -10.01
N TYR A 204 3.31 2.80 -9.20
CA TYR A 204 3.32 3.86 -8.20
C TYR A 204 4.70 4.55 -8.21
N LYS A 205 4.75 5.76 -7.65
CA LYS A 205 5.96 6.58 -7.66
C LYS A 205 6.35 6.99 -6.25
N ILE A 206 7.63 6.82 -5.94
CA ILE A 206 8.24 7.32 -4.71
C ILE A 206 9.04 8.57 -5.12
N ILE A 207 8.76 9.70 -4.48
CA ILE A 207 9.39 10.99 -4.77
C ILE A 207 10.14 11.45 -3.52
N ILE A 208 11.43 11.72 -3.67
CA ILE A 208 12.26 12.32 -2.62
C ILE A 208 12.08 13.84 -2.71
N GLU A 209 11.53 14.45 -1.67
CA GLU A 209 11.16 15.87 -1.65
C GLU A 209 12.32 16.80 -1.23
#